data_b5e64f600be7dcce29770418ef0ca244
#
_entry.id   b5e64f600be7dcce29770418ef0ca244
#
_cell.length_a   1.000
_cell.length_b   1.000
_cell.length_c   1.000
_cell.angle_alpha   90.00
_cell.angle_beta   90.00
_cell.angle_gamma   90.00
#
_symmetry.space_group_name_H-M   'P 1'
#
loop_
_entity.id
_entity.type
_entity.pdbx_description
1 polymer ?
#
loop_
_entity_poly.entity_id
_entity_poly.type
_entity_poly.pdbx_seq_one_letter_code
_entity_poly.pdbx_strand_id
1 'polypeptide(L)'
;ADNPDNFLDLSVQGELKSGDFYIDGGVSSQFISGLLFALPLLQGDSRIFIEGNLQSSGYLDLTLCALKNYGIDVQKEGNVLYVKGNQRYLNHDSYIEGDYSQAAFFEVANYLGSGVDIIGLNKESLQGDKVITEFLQQLKDASPDETLIFDGGNCPDIIPVFALAC
;
A
#
# COMPACT_ATOMS: atom_id res chain seq x y z
N ALA A 1 3.52 27.89 6.17
CA ALA A 1 4.90 27.76 6.66
C ALA A 1 5.42 29.17 6.92
N ASP A 2 5.86 29.47 8.14
CA ASP A 2 6.29 30.82 8.55
C ASP A 2 7.69 31.19 7.99
N ASN A 3 8.38 30.21 7.42
CA ASN A 3 9.65 30.41 6.75
C ASN A 3 9.65 29.74 5.37
N PRO A 4 9.66 30.51 4.26
CA PRO A 4 9.63 29.96 2.90
C PRO A 4 10.88 29.12 2.53
N ASP A 5 11.96 29.22 3.31
CA ASP A 5 13.19 28.47 3.07
C ASP A 5 13.28 27.15 3.88
N ASN A 6 12.28 26.89 4.75
CA ASN A 6 12.24 25.67 5.56
C ASN A 6 10.98 24.84 5.27
N PHE A 7 11.09 23.93 4.32
CA PHE A 7 9.99 23.06 3.88
C PHE A 7 9.56 21.99 4.91
N LEU A 8 10.29 21.87 6.03
CA LEU A 8 10.01 20.89 7.08
C LEU A 8 9.15 21.47 8.23
N ASP A 9 9.03 22.80 8.34
CA ASP A 9 8.20 23.44 9.34
C ASP A 9 6.73 23.42 8.89
N LEU A 10 5.96 22.50 9.41
CA LEU A 10 4.53 22.35 9.15
C LEU A 10 3.73 22.62 10.42
N SER A 11 2.86 23.63 10.39
CA SER A 11 1.88 23.86 11.44
C SER A 11 0.50 23.47 10.96
N VAL A 12 -0.15 22.54 11.65
CA VAL A 12 -1.51 22.06 11.34
C VAL A 12 -2.44 22.47 12.47
N GLN A 13 -3.52 23.18 12.14
CA GLN A 13 -4.53 23.62 13.10
C GLN A 13 -5.93 23.40 12.54
N GLY A 14 -6.85 22.90 13.36
CA GLY A 14 -8.25 22.69 13.03
C GLY A 14 -8.69 21.26 13.31
N GLU A 15 -9.97 21.02 13.09
CA GLU A 15 -10.60 19.70 13.21
C GLU A 15 -10.92 19.14 11.83
N LEU A 16 -10.66 17.85 11.65
CA LEU A 16 -11.11 17.12 10.47
C LEU A 16 -12.66 17.05 10.49
N LYS A 17 -13.30 17.44 9.40
CA LYS A 17 -14.75 17.38 9.23
C LYS A 17 -15.11 16.35 8.16
N SER A 18 -16.28 15.71 8.33
CA SER A 18 -16.86 14.85 7.30
C SER A 18 -17.20 15.65 6.03
N GLY A 19 -17.20 14.99 4.89
CA GLY A 19 -17.50 15.60 3.59
C GLY A 19 -16.80 14.92 2.42
N ASP A 20 -16.61 15.67 1.37
CA ASP A 20 -16.00 15.21 0.11
C ASP A 20 -14.51 15.56 0.07
N PHE A 21 -13.69 14.55 -0.20
CA PHE A 21 -12.23 14.66 -0.30
C PHE A 21 -11.80 14.26 -1.71
N TYR A 22 -10.98 15.06 -2.34
CA TYR A 22 -10.43 14.81 -3.68
C TYR A 22 -8.93 14.59 -3.54
N ILE A 23 -8.47 13.38 -3.89
CA ILE A 23 -7.08 12.95 -3.72
C ILE A 23 -6.53 12.48 -5.06
N ASP A 24 -5.39 13.03 -5.46
CA ASP A 24 -4.65 12.54 -6.62
C ASP A 24 -4.03 11.17 -6.28
N GLY A 25 -4.52 10.14 -6.96
CA GLY A 25 -4.06 8.75 -6.78
C GLY A 25 -2.61 8.52 -7.22
N GLY A 26 -2.05 9.43 -8.00
CA GLY A 26 -0.66 9.37 -8.45
C GLY A 26 0.36 9.87 -7.42
N VAL A 27 -0.07 10.55 -6.35
CA VAL A 27 0.85 11.10 -5.34
C VAL A 27 1.25 10.06 -4.29
N SER A 28 0.28 9.54 -3.54
CA SER A 28 0.54 8.49 -2.54
C SER A 28 -0.75 7.88 -2.01
N SER A 29 -0.83 6.56 -2.00
CA SER A 29 -1.92 5.81 -1.35
C SER A 29 -2.02 6.05 0.16
N GLN A 30 -0.94 6.50 0.81
CA GLN A 30 -0.90 6.76 2.25
C GLN A 30 -1.83 7.91 2.68
N PHE A 31 -2.05 8.91 1.82
CA PHE A 31 -3.02 9.97 2.11
C PHE A 31 -4.45 9.42 2.17
N ILE A 32 -4.78 8.50 1.28
CA ILE A 32 -6.09 7.83 1.25
C ILE A 32 -6.24 6.97 2.51
N SER A 33 -5.23 6.15 2.83
CA SER A 33 -5.23 5.31 4.04
C SER A 33 -5.38 6.13 5.32
N GLY A 34 -4.68 7.27 5.43
CA GLY A 34 -4.79 8.18 6.56
C GLY A 34 -6.21 8.71 6.76
N LEU A 35 -6.88 9.12 5.68
CA LEU A 35 -8.28 9.53 5.75
C LEU A 35 -9.20 8.38 6.12
N LEU A 36 -9.01 7.20 5.53
CA LEU A 36 -9.81 6.01 5.81
C LEU A 36 -9.76 5.58 7.27
N PHE A 37 -8.65 5.80 7.97
CA PHE A 37 -8.57 5.52 9.41
C PHE A 37 -9.31 6.56 10.27
N ALA A 38 -9.41 7.80 9.81
CA ALA A 38 -10.00 8.88 10.60
C ALA A 38 -11.49 9.12 10.32
N LEU A 39 -11.90 9.10 9.04
CA LEU A 39 -13.25 9.49 8.62
C LEU A 39 -14.37 8.63 9.23
N PRO A 40 -14.22 7.32 9.47
CA PRO A 40 -15.28 6.51 10.10
C PRO A 40 -15.67 6.99 11.49
N LEU A 41 -14.75 7.64 12.21
CA LEU A 41 -14.97 8.12 13.58
C LEU A 41 -15.73 9.44 13.64
N LEU A 42 -15.86 10.15 12.52
CA LEU A 42 -16.56 11.43 12.45
C LEU A 42 -18.08 11.24 12.51
N GLN A 43 -18.80 12.31 12.87
CA GLN A 43 -20.26 12.23 13.00
C GLN A 43 -21.01 12.09 11.68
N GLY A 44 -20.47 12.62 10.59
CA GLY A 44 -21.10 12.62 9.27
C GLY A 44 -20.42 11.68 8.30
N ASP A 45 -21.13 11.32 7.23
CA ASP A 45 -20.61 10.50 6.14
C ASP A 45 -19.60 11.28 5.29
N SER A 46 -18.69 10.56 4.68
CA SER A 46 -17.64 11.12 3.84
C SER A 46 -17.48 10.33 2.53
N ARG A 47 -16.93 11.01 1.53
CA ARG A 47 -16.53 10.38 0.27
C ARG A 47 -15.12 10.77 -0.07
N ILE A 48 -14.34 9.81 -0.55
CA ILE A 48 -13.01 10.07 -1.10
C ILE A 48 -13.07 9.80 -2.59
N PHE A 49 -12.84 10.82 -3.39
CA PHE A 49 -12.72 10.73 -4.85
C PHE A 49 -11.24 10.60 -5.21
N ILE A 50 -10.87 9.48 -5.80
CA ILE A 50 -9.50 9.22 -6.25
C ILE A 50 -9.40 9.69 -7.70
N GLU A 51 -8.64 10.76 -7.91
CA GLU A 51 -8.42 11.34 -9.23
C GLU A 51 -7.20 10.70 -9.90
N GLY A 52 -7.27 10.53 -11.21
CA GLY A 52 -6.18 9.92 -11.99
C GLY A 52 -6.01 8.41 -11.75
N ASN A 53 -4.82 7.91 -11.98
CA ASN A 53 -4.46 6.50 -11.79
C ASN A 53 -3.96 6.28 -10.36
N LEU A 54 -4.62 5.39 -9.63
CA LEU A 54 -4.15 4.97 -8.32
C LEU A 54 -2.89 4.11 -8.47
N GLN A 55 -1.77 4.64 -8.02
CA GLN A 55 -0.53 3.87 -7.85
C GLN A 55 -0.58 3.09 -6.54
N SER A 56 0.08 1.94 -6.52
CA SER A 56 0.18 1.11 -5.31
C SER A 56 -1.20 0.72 -4.74
N SER A 57 -2.12 0.30 -5.61
CA SER A 57 -3.49 -0.10 -5.24
C SER A 57 -3.54 -1.19 -4.17
N GLY A 58 -2.54 -2.07 -4.11
CA GLY A 58 -2.42 -3.12 -3.10
C GLY A 58 -2.41 -2.58 -1.67
N TYR A 59 -1.80 -1.43 -1.42
CA TYR A 59 -1.81 -0.80 -0.08
C TYR A 59 -3.20 -0.27 0.31
N LEU A 60 -4.00 0.18 -0.66
CA LEU A 60 -5.40 0.53 -0.40
C LEU A 60 -6.21 -0.72 -0.03
N ASP A 61 -6.03 -1.82 -0.77
CA ASP A 61 -6.75 -3.07 -0.51
C ASP A 61 -6.35 -3.67 0.86
N LEU A 62 -5.07 -3.58 1.26
CA LEU A 62 -4.62 -3.90 2.62
C LEU A 62 -5.32 -3.04 3.67
N THR A 63 -5.42 -1.73 3.44
CA THR A 63 -6.10 -0.80 4.35
C THR A 63 -7.57 -1.16 4.49
N LEU A 64 -8.28 -1.41 3.39
CA LEU A 64 -9.69 -1.79 3.40
C LEU A 64 -9.91 -3.14 4.10
N CYS A 65 -9.03 -4.11 3.89
CA CYS A 65 -9.05 -5.39 4.58
C CYS A 65 -8.86 -5.22 6.09
N ALA A 66 -7.87 -4.43 6.51
CA ALA A 66 -7.63 -4.12 7.91
C ALA A 66 -8.86 -3.46 8.55
N LEU A 67 -9.41 -2.41 7.94
CA LEU A 67 -10.59 -1.72 8.41
C LEU A 67 -11.77 -2.66 8.62
N LYS A 68 -12.03 -3.54 7.66
CA LYS A 68 -13.09 -4.55 7.74
C LYS A 68 -12.89 -5.51 8.90
N ASN A 69 -11.66 -5.97 9.14
CA ASN A 69 -11.32 -6.86 10.26
C ASN A 69 -11.60 -6.19 11.61
N TYR A 70 -11.44 -4.88 11.69
CA TYR A 70 -11.72 -4.10 12.89
C TYR A 70 -13.14 -3.49 12.91
N GLY A 71 -14.07 -4.00 12.08
CA GLY A 71 -15.49 -3.64 12.11
C GLY A 71 -15.85 -2.34 11.41
N ILE A 72 -14.95 -1.77 10.64
CA ILE A 72 -15.20 -0.57 9.83
C ILE A 72 -15.64 -0.98 8.43
N ASP A 73 -16.78 -0.45 7.99
CA ASP A 73 -17.31 -0.66 6.64
C ASP A 73 -17.02 0.54 5.74
N VAL A 74 -16.37 0.26 4.62
CA VAL A 74 -16.08 1.21 3.54
C VAL A 74 -16.54 0.59 2.23
N GLN A 75 -17.38 1.29 1.48
CA GLN A 75 -17.83 0.84 0.17
C GLN A 75 -16.98 1.48 -0.92
N LYS A 76 -16.45 0.67 -1.84
CA LYS A 76 -15.64 1.12 -2.98
C LYS A 76 -16.44 0.92 -4.26
N GLU A 77 -16.68 1.99 -4.98
CA GLU A 77 -17.33 1.98 -6.29
C GLU A 77 -16.44 2.72 -7.30
N GLY A 78 -15.74 1.96 -8.13
CA GLY A 78 -14.74 2.52 -9.03
C GLY A 78 -13.66 3.29 -8.26
N ASN A 79 -13.53 4.58 -8.55
CA ASN A 79 -12.56 5.48 -7.91
C ASN A 79 -13.16 6.28 -6.73
N VAL A 80 -14.32 5.88 -6.20
CA VAL A 80 -14.95 6.54 -5.07
C VAL A 80 -15.04 5.59 -3.87
N LEU A 81 -14.63 6.08 -2.71
CA LEU A 81 -14.75 5.38 -1.44
C LEU A 81 -15.82 6.08 -0.60
N TYR A 82 -16.85 5.35 -0.21
CA TYR A 82 -17.94 5.82 0.65
C TYR A 82 -17.69 5.36 2.08
N VAL A 83 -17.57 6.32 2.98
CA VAL A 83 -17.26 6.09 4.40
C VAL A 83 -18.41 6.62 5.24
N LYS A 84 -19.17 5.73 5.86
CA LYS A 84 -20.17 6.13 6.86
C LYS A 84 -19.50 6.64 8.12
N GLY A 85 -20.05 7.70 8.68
CA GLY A 85 -19.62 8.23 9.98
C GLY A 85 -20.17 7.42 11.16
N ASN A 86 -19.82 7.84 12.36
CA ASN A 86 -20.25 7.24 13.64
C ASN A 86 -19.92 5.74 13.78
N GLN A 87 -18.94 5.24 13.05
CA GLN A 87 -18.44 3.88 13.21
C GLN A 87 -17.49 3.80 14.43
N ARG A 88 -17.25 2.59 14.89
CA ARG A 88 -16.31 2.31 15.97
C ARG A 88 -15.45 1.12 15.62
N TYR A 89 -14.15 1.23 15.88
CA TYR A 89 -13.25 0.11 15.80
C TYR A 89 -13.60 -0.93 16.89
N LEU A 90 -13.67 -2.17 16.47
CA LEU A 90 -13.89 -3.31 17.36
C LEU A 90 -12.56 -3.96 17.71
N ASN A 91 -12.46 -4.50 18.92
CA ASN A 91 -11.31 -5.31 19.28
C ASN A 91 -11.25 -6.56 18.39
N HIS A 92 -10.08 -6.83 17.86
CA HIS A 92 -9.82 -8.00 17.04
C HIS A 92 -8.38 -8.47 17.26
N ASP A 93 -8.22 -9.76 17.56
CA ASP A 93 -6.91 -10.38 17.62
C ASP A 93 -6.42 -10.62 16.19
N SER A 94 -5.27 -10.07 15.84
CA SER A 94 -4.72 -10.16 14.49
C SER A 94 -3.32 -10.75 14.53
N TYR A 95 -3.04 -11.58 13.54
CA TYR A 95 -1.69 -11.99 13.22
C TYR A 95 -1.14 -11.05 12.14
N ILE A 96 0.02 -10.45 12.42
CA ILE A 96 0.72 -9.60 11.44
C ILE A 96 1.61 -10.51 10.62
N GLU A 97 1.34 -10.60 9.33
CA GLU A 97 2.14 -11.36 8.37
C GLU A 97 3.50 -10.70 8.11
N GLY A 98 4.45 -11.47 7.55
CA GLY A 98 5.74 -10.96 7.12
C GLY A 98 5.59 -9.93 6.00
N ASP A 99 6.52 -8.97 5.97
CA ASP A 99 6.57 -7.88 5.00
C ASP A 99 7.33 -8.32 3.74
N TYR A 100 6.64 -8.33 2.60
CA TYR A 100 7.24 -8.69 1.32
C TYR A 100 8.24 -7.66 0.80
N SER A 101 8.10 -6.37 1.12
CA SER A 101 9.10 -5.36 0.76
C SER A 101 10.44 -5.66 1.44
N GLN A 102 10.40 -6.05 2.72
CA GLN A 102 11.61 -6.45 3.45
C GLN A 102 12.12 -7.82 3.00
N ALA A 103 11.23 -8.77 2.74
CA ALA A 103 11.59 -10.08 2.26
C ALA A 103 12.27 -10.06 0.89
N ALA A 104 11.94 -9.09 0.03
CA ALA A 104 12.51 -8.95 -1.31
C ALA A 104 14.05 -8.88 -1.31
N PHE A 105 14.66 -8.26 -0.29
CA PHE A 105 16.11 -8.23 -0.15
C PHE A 105 16.71 -9.63 0.02
N PHE A 106 16.05 -10.48 0.80
CA PHE A 106 16.49 -11.85 1.05
C PHE A 106 16.13 -12.78 -0.10
N GLU A 107 15.00 -12.56 -0.78
CA GLU A 107 14.62 -13.28 -1.99
C GLU A 107 15.65 -13.04 -3.12
N VAL A 108 16.05 -11.78 -3.35
CA VAL A 108 17.10 -11.43 -4.30
C VAL A 108 18.45 -12.03 -3.86
N ALA A 109 18.79 -11.96 -2.57
CA ALA A 109 20.01 -12.59 -2.05
C ALA A 109 20.00 -14.10 -2.30
N ASN A 110 18.86 -14.77 -2.12
CA ASN A 110 18.69 -16.19 -2.42
C ASN A 110 18.83 -16.51 -3.90
N TYR A 111 18.25 -15.65 -4.76
CA TYR A 111 18.43 -15.74 -6.21
C TYR A 111 19.92 -15.69 -6.59
N LEU A 112 20.70 -14.86 -5.88
CA LEU A 112 22.16 -14.72 -6.04
C LEU A 112 22.98 -15.79 -5.30
N GLY A 113 22.32 -16.76 -4.63
CA GLY A 113 22.97 -17.94 -4.03
C GLY A 113 23.19 -17.92 -2.52
N SER A 114 22.56 -17.04 -1.75
CA SER A 114 22.78 -16.93 -0.29
C SER A 114 22.22 -18.09 0.54
N GLY A 115 21.05 -18.65 0.18
CA GLY A 115 20.42 -19.76 0.91
C GLY A 115 19.85 -19.39 2.28
N VAL A 116 19.22 -18.23 2.41
CA VAL A 116 18.56 -17.74 3.63
C VAL A 116 17.14 -18.27 3.71
N ASP A 117 16.73 -18.82 4.84
CA ASP A 117 15.34 -19.22 5.09
C ASP A 117 14.49 -18.00 5.47
N ILE A 118 13.44 -17.75 4.69
CA ILE A 118 12.48 -16.66 4.95
C ILE A 118 11.20 -17.27 5.51
N ILE A 119 10.82 -16.87 6.71
CA ILE A 119 9.65 -17.38 7.41
C ILE A 119 8.63 -16.26 7.67
N GLY A 120 7.36 -16.65 7.84
CA GLY A 120 6.28 -15.72 8.22
C GLY A 120 5.62 -15.00 7.05
N LEU A 121 6.04 -15.24 5.81
CA LEU A 121 5.34 -14.71 4.63
C LEU A 121 4.04 -15.47 4.38
N ASN A 122 3.00 -14.71 4.01
CA ASN A 122 1.70 -15.26 3.62
C ASN A 122 1.57 -15.27 2.09
N LYS A 123 1.46 -16.44 1.50
CA LYS A 123 1.30 -16.60 0.04
C LYS A 123 -0.01 -15.98 -0.48
N GLU A 124 -1.03 -15.86 0.36
CA GLU A 124 -2.31 -15.23 0.04
C GLU A 124 -2.34 -13.73 0.42
N SER A 125 -1.17 -13.15 0.72
CA SER A 125 -1.06 -11.74 1.08
C SER A 125 -1.58 -10.82 -0.04
N LEU A 126 -2.19 -9.71 0.36
CA LEU A 126 -2.59 -8.62 -0.52
C LEU A 126 -1.45 -7.62 -0.81
N GLN A 127 -0.26 -7.82 -0.23
CA GLN A 127 0.90 -6.97 -0.49
C GLN A 127 1.29 -7.04 -1.97
N GLY A 128 1.39 -5.87 -2.63
CA GLY A 128 1.80 -5.79 -4.04
C GLY A 128 3.20 -6.34 -4.27
N ASP A 129 4.08 -6.15 -3.31
CA ASP A 129 5.49 -6.56 -3.35
C ASP A 129 5.70 -8.08 -3.35
N LYS A 130 4.64 -8.86 -3.06
CA LYS A 130 4.65 -10.32 -3.23
C LYS A 130 5.06 -10.76 -4.64
N VAL A 131 4.86 -9.91 -5.64
CA VAL A 131 5.22 -10.18 -7.04
C VAL A 131 6.73 -10.40 -7.24
N ILE A 132 7.58 -10.05 -6.26
CA ILE A 132 9.04 -10.30 -6.32
C ILE A 132 9.35 -11.77 -6.63
N THR A 133 8.62 -12.70 -6.04
CA THR A 133 8.83 -14.14 -6.27
C THR A 133 8.55 -14.51 -7.72
N GLU A 134 7.54 -13.91 -8.35
CA GLU A 134 7.20 -14.14 -9.76
C GLU A 134 8.24 -13.49 -10.68
N PHE A 135 8.70 -12.28 -10.35
CA PHE A 135 9.73 -11.58 -11.12
C PHE A 135 11.05 -12.36 -11.14
N LEU A 136 11.50 -12.86 -9.99
CA LEU A 136 12.70 -13.67 -9.88
C LEU A 136 12.56 -15.01 -10.61
N GLN A 137 11.37 -15.62 -10.60
CA GLN A 137 11.13 -16.83 -11.36
C GLN A 137 11.18 -16.56 -12.87
N GLN A 138 10.60 -15.48 -13.37
CA GLN A 138 10.69 -15.09 -14.77
C GLN A 138 12.14 -14.86 -15.21
N LEU A 139 12.96 -14.17 -14.39
CA LEU A 139 14.39 -14.00 -14.67
C LEU A 139 15.13 -15.34 -14.77
N LYS A 140 14.80 -16.29 -13.89
CA LYS A 140 15.43 -17.60 -13.86
C LYS A 140 15.10 -18.46 -15.09
N ASP A 141 13.87 -18.29 -15.61
CA ASP A 141 13.35 -19.09 -16.73
C ASP A 141 13.67 -18.46 -18.09
N ALA A 142 14.12 -17.19 -18.10
CA ALA A 142 14.41 -16.44 -19.32
C ALA A 142 15.64 -16.98 -20.06
N SER A 143 15.59 -16.88 -21.38
CA SER A 143 16.76 -17.14 -22.24
C SER A 143 17.73 -15.96 -22.21
N PRO A 144 19.07 -16.16 -22.41
CA PRO A 144 20.06 -15.08 -22.31
C PRO A 144 19.83 -13.88 -23.25
N ASP A 145 19.15 -14.10 -24.37
CA ASP A 145 18.87 -13.07 -25.38
C ASP A 145 17.43 -12.52 -25.27
N GLU A 146 16.68 -12.91 -24.24
CA GLU A 146 15.30 -12.51 -24.07
C GLU A 146 15.20 -11.15 -23.37
N THR A 147 14.37 -10.27 -23.91
CA THR A 147 14.05 -8.99 -23.26
C THR A 147 12.80 -9.17 -22.41
N LEU A 148 12.94 -9.06 -21.08
CA LEU A 148 11.82 -9.07 -20.16
C LEU A 148 11.39 -7.65 -19.81
N ILE A 149 10.09 -7.45 -19.61
CA ILE A 149 9.50 -6.18 -19.18
C ILE A 149 8.75 -6.44 -17.88
N PHE A 150 9.11 -5.72 -16.82
CA PHE A 150 8.49 -5.80 -15.51
C PHE A 150 7.76 -4.51 -15.18
N ASP A 151 6.48 -4.60 -14.81
CA ASP A 151 5.70 -3.45 -14.37
C ASP A 151 5.85 -3.25 -12.85
N GLY A 152 6.54 -2.18 -12.45
CA GLY A 152 6.77 -1.79 -11.07
C GLY A 152 5.72 -0.84 -10.49
N GLY A 153 4.66 -0.48 -11.23
CA GLY A 153 3.69 0.54 -10.82
C GLY A 153 2.96 0.22 -9.51
N ASN A 154 2.75 -1.06 -9.21
CA ASN A 154 2.10 -1.52 -7.98
C ASN A 154 3.08 -2.04 -6.90
N CYS A 155 4.38 -2.04 -7.17
CA CYS A 155 5.42 -2.55 -6.28
C CYS A 155 6.71 -1.72 -6.36
N PRO A 156 6.64 -0.38 -6.24
CA PRO A 156 7.81 0.48 -6.44
C PRO A 156 8.95 0.19 -5.44
N ASP A 157 8.61 -0.27 -4.24
CA ASP A 157 9.57 -0.46 -3.15
C ASP A 157 10.56 -1.60 -3.42
N ILE A 158 10.15 -2.61 -4.19
CA ILE A 158 11.04 -3.74 -4.53
C ILE A 158 11.90 -3.49 -5.77
N ILE A 159 11.59 -2.50 -6.61
CA ILE A 159 12.30 -2.26 -7.88
C ILE A 159 13.80 -2.04 -7.66
N PRO A 160 14.27 -1.22 -6.68
CA PRO A 160 15.70 -1.02 -6.49
C PRO A 160 16.45 -2.29 -6.14
N VAL A 161 15.88 -3.17 -5.31
CA VAL A 161 16.54 -4.43 -4.94
C VAL A 161 16.42 -5.46 -6.06
N PHE A 162 15.29 -5.50 -6.77
CA PHE A 162 15.09 -6.38 -7.92
C PHE A 162 16.10 -6.10 -9.05
N ALA A 163 16.45 -4.84 -9.28
CA ALA A 163 17.47 -4.45 -10.26
C ALA A 163 18.87 -5.07 -10.02
N LEU A 164 19.14 -5.55 -8.80
CA LEU A 164 20.39 -6.27 -8.51
C LEU A 164 20.36 -7.72 -9.04
N ALA A 165 19.20 -8.26 -9.32
CA ALA A 165 19.03 -9.60 -9.88
C ALA A 165 19.09 -9.63 -11.41
N CYS A 166 18.88 -8.46 -12.05
CA CYS A 166 18.95 -8.28 -13.52
C CYS A 166 20.37 -8.07 -13.99
#